data_3e85d4358b473227a0c9ece96e2c9716
#
_entry.id   3e85d4358b473227a0c9ece96e2c9716
#
_cell.length_a   1.000
_cell.length_b   1.000
_cell.length_c   1.000
_cell.angle_alpha   90.00
_cell.angle_beta   90.00
_cell.angle_gamma   90.00
#
_symmetry.space_group_name_H-M   'P 1'
#
loop_
_entity.id
_entity.type
_entity.pdbx_description
1 polymer ?
#
loop_
_entity_poly.entity_id
_entity_poly.type
_entity_poly.pdbx_seq_one_letter_code
_entity_poly.pdbx_strand_id
1 'polypeptide(L)'
;MMAIKHKLQYAVVLGTLLVVAMLLSLHLDLFLLFITLDRQAVRVVTASAISEPTVAHHPNSGPVSEALPWEADVNFQALSAEHGADIRMGAFAVTLPDHLPGEEFNFTRAAEIVAGYVLQPNQVFSMNNDIGPFDASRGFREGAIYIGGQIGRGVGGGVCKMATTLYNVAILSDLPILARRNHSMLVPYVNPGQDATVSSGGLDLKF
;
A
#
# COMPACT_ATOMS: atom_id res chain seq x y z
N MET A 1 -43.04 50.69 -10.79
CA MET A 1 -41.61 50.64 -10.43
C MET A 1 -41.23 49.39 -9.63
N MET A 2 -42.10 48.85 -8.79
CA MET A 2 -41.83 47.64 -7.98
C MET A 2 -41.74 46.34 -8.79
N ALA A 3 -42.59 46.14 -9.81
CA ALA A 3 -42.60 44.90 -10.63
C ALA A 3 -41.36 44.71 -11.52
N ILE A 4 -40.67 45.79 -11.89
CA ILE A 4 -39.46 45.76 -12.71
C ILE A 4 -38.25 45.31 -11.86
N LYS A 5 -38.17 45.75 -10.60
CA LYS A 5 -37.11 45.32 -9.66
C LYS A 5 -37.15 43.81 -9.39
N HIS A 6 -38.34 43.24 -9.19
CA HIS A 6 -38.46 41.77 -8.99
C HIS A 6 -38.07 40.96 -10.22
N LYS A 7 -38.47 41.39 -11.44
CA LYS A 7 -38.08 40.69 -12.66
C LYS A 7 -36.55 40.73 -12.88
N LEU A 8 -35.91 41.86 -12.56
CA LEU A 8 -34.45 41.99 -12.68
C LEU A 8 -33.72 41.11 -11.65
N GLN A 9 -34.25 41.01 -10.43
CA GLN A 9 -33.70 40.13 -9.39
C GLN A 9 -33.81 38.66 -9.75
N TYR A 10 -34.95 38.20 -10.32
CA TYR A 10 -35.09 36.83 -10.81
C TYR A 10 -34.18 36.53 -12.00
N ALA A 11 -33.97 37.46 -12.90
CA ALA A 11 -33.06 37.29 -14.03
C ALA A 11 -31.59 37.18 -13.61
N VAL A 12 -31.15 37.91 -12.57
CA VAL A 12 -29.81 37.84 -12.01
C VAL A 12 -29.60 36.50 -11.26
N VAL A 13 -30.56 36.05 -10.45
CA VAL A 13 -30.50 34.79 -9.74
C VAL A 13 -30.51 33.60 -10.72
N LEU A 14 -31.33 33.65 -11.78
CA LEU A 14 -31.37 32.62 -12.79
C LEU A 14 -30.05 32.55 -13.59
N GLY A 15 -29.47 33.72 -13.93
CA GLY A 15 -28.18 33.80 -14.61
C GLY A 15 -27.02 33.26 -13.77
N THR A 16 -26.97 33.59 -12.49
CA THR A 16 -25.95 33.03 -11.57
C THR A 16 -26.09 31.52 -11.37
N LEU A 17 -27.30 30.99 -11.24
CA LEU A 17 -27.56 29.55 -11.18
C LEU A 17 -27.13 28.81 -12.45
N LEU A 18 -27.36 29.36 -13.62
CA LEU A 18 -26.92 28.80 -14.90
C LEU A 18 -25.38 28.77 -15.03
N VAL A 19 -24.71 29.85 -14.62
CA VAL A 19 -23.23 29.93 -14.63
C VAL A 19 -22.64 28.93 -13.65
N VAL A 20 -23.19 28.78 -12.44
CA VAL A 20 -22.75 27.80 -11.46
C VAL A 20 -22.98 26.37 -11.95
N ALA A 21 -24.11 26.07 -12.58
CA ALA A 21 -24.39 24.76 -13.15
C ALA A 21 -23.45 24.45 -14.32
N MET A 22 -23.12 25.42 -15.16
CA MET A 22 -22.17 25.27 -16.27
C MET A 22 -20.74 25.05 -15.78
N LEU A 23 -20.31 25.75 -14.71
CA LEU A 23 -19.00 25.55 -14.09
C LEU A 23 -18.90 24.19 -13.40
N LEU A 24 -19.97 23.74 -12.73
CA LEU A 24 -20.02 22.40 -12.14
C LEU A 24 -19.99 21.30 -13.20
N SER A 25 -20.67 21.49 -14.34
CA SER A 25 -20.60 20.55 -15.47
C SER A 25 -19.21 20.50 -16.08
N LEU A 26 -18.54 21.64 -16.28
CA LEU A 26 -17.16 21.69 -16.78
C LEU A 26 -16.18 20.99 -15.82
N HIS A 27 -16.34 21.17 -14.51
CA HIS A 27 -15.51 20.49 -13.53
C HIS A 27 -15.77 18.97 -13.49
N LEU A 28 -17.03 18.56 -13.67
CA LEU A 28 -17.38 17.15 -13.74
C LEU A 28 -16.82 16.48 -15.02
N ASP A 29 -16.91 17.16 -16.16
CA ASP A 29 -16.35 16.68 -17.43
C ASP A 29 -14.82 16.64 -17.40
N LEU A 30 -14.16 17.63 -16.75
CA LEU A 30 -12.71 17.65 -16.55
C LEU A 30 -12.27 16.52 -15.59
N PHE A 31 -13.05 16.26 -14.53
CA PHE A 31 -12.81 15.18 -13.59
C PHE A 31 -12.99 13.81 -14.24
N LEU A 32 -14.04 13.63 -15.04
CA LEU A 32 -14.26 12.41 -15.82
C LEU A 32 -13.20 12.21 -16.91
N LEU A 33 -12.72 13.29 -17.53
CA LEU A 33 -11.62 13.24 -18.49
C LEU A 33 -10.30 12.85 -17.81
N PHE A 34 -10.06 13.32 -16.58
CA PHE A 34 -8.88 12.94 -15.79
C PHE A 34 -8.92 11.46 -15.40
N ILE A 35 -10.08 10.93 -14.98
CA ILE A 35 -10.28 9.51 -14.67
C ILE A 35 -10.15 8.63 -15.93
N THR A 36 -10.65 9.09 -17.09
CA THR A 36 -10.55 8.33 -18.34
C THR A 36 -9.14 8.36 -18.94
N LEU A 37 -8.40 9.45 -18.79
CA LEU A 37 -6.99 9.54 -19.17
C LEU A 37 -6.11 8.63 -18.31
N ASP A 38 -6.38 8.56 -17.00
CA ASP A 38 -5.66 7.67 -16.09
C ASP A 38 -5.90 6.18 -16.42
N ARG A 39 -7.15 5.81 -16.77
CA ARG A 39 -7.47 4.44 -17.23
C ARG A 39 -6.83 4.07 -18.57
N GLN A 40 -6.57 5.04 -19.46
CA GLN A 40 -5.87 4.77 -20.72
C GLN A 40 -4.36 4.73 -20.56
N ALA A 41 -3.78 5.53 -19.66
CA ALA A 41 -2.34 5.50 -19.34
C ALA A 41 -1.94 4.15 -18.72
N VAL A 42 -2.77 3.57 -17.87
CA VAL A 42 -2.55 2.24 -17.28
C VAL A 42 -2.60 1.12 -18.32
N ARG A 43 -3.36 1.28 -19.42
CA ARG A 43 -3.40 0.29 -20.52
C ARG A 43 -2.18 0.31 -21.45
N VAL A 44 -1.45 1.40 -21.53
CA VAL A 44 -0.31 1.53 -22.46
C VAL A 44 1.00 0.97 -21.85
N VAL A 45 1.09 0.86 -20.54
CA VAL A 45 2.29 0.32 -19.86
C VAL A 45 2.36 -1.22 -19.90
N THR A 46 1.28 -1.91 -20.27
CA THR A 46 1.25 -3.39 -20.31
C THR A 46 1.75 -4.03 -21.61
N ALA A 47 2.25 -3.28 -22.59
CA ALA A 47 2.51 -3.85 -23.92
C ALA A 47 3.84 -3.45 -24.58
N SER A 48 4.84 -2.98 -23.88
CA SER A 48 6.16 -2.80 -24.49
C SER A 48 7.24 -3.31 -23.58
N ALA A 49 7.78 -4.45 -23.98
CA ALA A 49 9.12 -4.96 -23.68
C ALA A 49 10.01 -3.99 -22.86
N ILE A 50 9.79 -3.94 -21.57
CA ILE A 50 10.89 -3.69 -20.65
C ILE A 50 11.71 -4.97 -20.74
N SER A 51 12.84 -4.93 -21.47
CA SER A 51 13.86 -5.95 -21.31
C SER A 51 14.11 -6.05 -19.81
N GLU A 52 13.77 -7.19 -19.22
CA GLU A 52 14.00 -7.43 -17.81
C GLU A 52 15.44 -7.04 -17.50
N PRO A 53 15.68 -6.09 -16.56
CA PRO A 53 17.02 -5.97 -16.05
C PRO A 53 17.36 -7.34 -15.48
N THR A 54 18.43 -7.95 -15.94
CA THR A 54 19.00 -9.20 -15.41
C THR A 54 19.53 -8.91 -13.99
N VAL A 55 18.66 -8.50 -13.10
CA VAL A 55 18.92 -8.48 -11.67
C VAL A 55 18.76 -9.92 -11.24
N ALA A 56 19.81 -10.49 -10.67
CA ALA A 56 19.76 -11.82 -10.09
C ALA A 56 18.62 -11.84 -9.06
N HIS A 57 17.45 -12.32 -9.46
CA HIS A 57 16.31 -12.47 -8.57
C HIS A 57 16.71 -13.43 -7.45
N HIS A 58 16.44 -13.04 -6.21
CA HIS A 58 16.43 -14.02 -5.13
C HIS A 58 15.43 -15.12 -5.54
N PRO A 59 15.85 -16.37 -5.70
CA PRO A 59 15.12 -17.38 -6.50
C PRO A 59 13.67 -17.62 -6.06
N ASN A 60 13.30 -17.16 -4.88
CA ASN A 60 12.00 -17.45 -4.27
C ASN A 60 11.29 -16.19 -3.72
N SER A 61 11.79 -14.98 -4.00
CA SER A 61 11.14 -13.73 -3.58
C SER A 61 10.96 -12.81 -4.77
N GLY A 62 9.79 -12.19 -4.88
CA GLY A 62 9.49 -11.30 -5.99
C GLY A 62 8.01 -11.02 -6.18
N PRO A 63 7.65 -10.23 -7.21
CA PRO A 63 6.27 -10.02 -7.60
C PRO A 63 5.56 -11.33 -7.93
N VAL A 64 4.27 -11.42 -7.56
CA VAL A 64 3.42 -12.59 -7.81
C VAL A 64 2.30 -12.21 -8.77
N SER A 65 2.25 -12.87 -9.91
CA SER A 65 1.21 -12.69 -10.95
C SER A 65 0.10 -13.73 -10.88
N GLU A 66 0.39 -14.92 -10.34
CA GLU A 66 -0.54 -16.02 -10.21
C GLU A 66 -1.66 -15.69 -9.21
N ALA A 67 -2.77 -16.41 -9.31
CA ALA A 67 -3.86 -16.33 -8.34
C ALA A 67 -3.36 -16.74 -6.94
N LEU A 68 -3.76 -15.97 -5.94
CA LEU A 68 -3.36 -16.23 -4.56
C LEU A 68 -4.41 -17.10 -3.86
N PRO A 69 -3.99 -18.03 -2.98
CA PRO A 69 -4.91 -18.98 -2.35
C PRO A 69 -6.11 -18.35 -1.63
N TRP A 70 -5.93 -17.18 -1.07
CA TRP A 70 -6.98 -16.47 -0.32
C TRP A 70 -7.91 -15.62 -1.19
N GLU A 71 -7.64 -15.43 -2.49
CA GLU A 71 -8.53 -14.70 -3.40
C GLU A 71 -9.89 -15.40 -3.55
N ALA A 72 -9.94 -16.72 -3.34
CA ALA A 72 -11.16 -17.51 -3.32
C ALA A 72 -11.85 -17.56 -1.94
N ASP A 73 -11.26 -16.98 -0.89
CA ASP A 73 -11.84 -16.96 0.45
C ASP A 73 -13.08 -16.04 0.48
N VAL A 74 -14.18 -16.54 1.04
CA VAL A 74 -15.46 -15.83 1.05
C VAL A 74 -15.44 -14.55 1.88
N ASN A 75 -14.63 -14.51 2.94
CA ASN A 75 -14.51 -13.32 3.78
C ASN A 75 -13.67 -12.26 3.07
N PHE A 76 -12.60 -12.67 2.37
CA PHE A 76 -11.81 -11.78 1.54
C PHE A 76 -12.66 -11.16 0.42
N GLN A 77 -13.45 -11.97 -0.29
CA GLN A 77 -14.34 -11.51 -1.35
C GLN A 77 -15.42 -10.56 -0.81
N ALA A 78 -16.02 -10.87 0.34
CA ALA A 78 -17.01 -10.00 0.97
C ALA A 78 -16.41 -8.64 1.36
N LEU A 79 -15.23 -8.62 1.99
CA LEU A 79 -14.52 -7.39 2.35
C LEU A 79 -14.14 -6.58 1.11
N SER A 80 -13.63 -7.22 0.06
CA SER A 80 -13.30 -6.57 -1.19
C SER A 80 -14.51 -5.92 -1.85
N ALA A 81 -15.64 -6.61 -1.87
CA ALA A 81 -16.89 -6.09 -2.41
C ALA A 81 -17.44 -4.92 -1.59
N GLU A 82 -17.37 -4.99 -0.26
CA GLU A 82 -17.80 -3.93 0.67
C GLU A 82 -17.04 -2.62 0.41
N HIS A 83 -15.74 -2.71 0.10
CA HIS A 83 -14.88 -1.55 -0.13
C HIS A 83 -14.64 -1.23 -1.61
N GLY A 84 -15.28 -1.94 -2.54
CA GLY A 84 -15.07 -1.76 -3.98
C GLY A 84 -13.65 -2.09 -4.45
N ALA A 85 -12.92 -2.93 -3.70
CA ALA A 85 -11.56 -3.35 -3.99
C ALA A 85 -11.57 -4.61 -4.88
N ASP A 86 -11.97 -4.46 -6.14
CA ASP A 86 -12.16 -5.54 -7.11
C ASP A 86 -10.92 -5.80 -7.99
N ILE A 87 -9.86 -5.01 -7.83
CA ILE A 87 -8.63 -5.10 -8.63
C ILE A 87 -7.44 -5.34 -7.71
N ARG A 88 -6.69 -6.43 -7.95
CA ARG A 88 -5.40 -6.63 -7.33
C ARG A 88 -4.36 -5.68 -7.95
N MET A 89 -3.91 -4.69 -7.17
CA MET A 89 -2.91 -3.71 -7.61
C MET A 89 -1.49 -4.27 -7.58
N GLY A 90 -1.16 -5.08 -6.57
CA GLY A 90 0.15 -5.68 -6.43
C GLY A 90 0.14 -6.88 -5.49
N ALA A 91 1.08 -7.78 -5.70
CA ALA A 91 1.39 -8.88 -4.79
C ALA A 91 2.89 -9.15 -4.81
N PHE A 92 3.46 -9.46 -3.66
CA PHE A 92 4.89 -9.74 -3.51
C PHE A 92 5.10 -10.88 -2.50
N ALA A 93 5.90 -11.87 -2.90
CA ALA A 93 6.29 -12.97 -2.04
C ALA A 93 7.67 -12.73 -1.44
N VAL A 94 7.81 -13.01 -0.15
CA VAL A 94 9.10 -13.08 0.55
C VAL A 94 9.25 -14.48 1.10
N THR A 95 10.36 -15.13 0.77
CA THR A 95 10.68 -16.45 1.28
C THR A 95 11.54 -16.38 2.54
N LEU A 96 11.48 -17.42 3.33
CA LEU A 96 12.26 -17.57 4.57
C LEU A 96 13.24 -18.74 4.37
N PRO A 97 14.33 -18.58 3.59
CA PRO A 97 15.23 -19.70 3.27
C PRO A 97 15.86 -20.29 4.52
N ASP A 98 16.22 -19.44 5.49
CA ASP A 98 16.85 -19.81 6.75
C ASP A 98 16.13 -19.09 7.89
N HIS A 99 14.87 -19.49 8.17
CA HIS A 99 14.12 -18.85 9.24
C HIS A 99 14.72 -19.20 10.61
N LEU A 100 15.01 -18.15 11.37
CA LEU A 100 15.51 -18.28 12.73
C LEU A 100 14.35 -18.44 13.73
N PRO A 101 14.56 -19.08 14.86
CA PRO A 101 13.50 -19.29 15.86
C PRO A 101 12.78 -17.99 16.22
N GLY A 102 11.44 -18.01 16.21
CA GLY A 102 10.58 -16.90 16.54
C GLY A 102 10.23 -15.98 15.38
N GLU A 103 10.98 -15.97 14.27
CA GLU A 103 10.72 -15.11 13.11
C GLU A 103 9.39 -15.42 12.45
N GLU A 104 9.12 -16.71 12.19
CA GLU A 104 7.87 -17.15 11.55
C GLU A 104 6.66 -16.74 12.38
N PHE A 105 6.73 -16.90 13.71
CA PHE A 105 5.68 -16.49 14.61
C PHE A 105 5.38 -14.98 14.50
N ASN A 106 6.43 -14.16 14.56
CA ASN A 106 6.29 -12.69 14.53
C ASN A 106 5.85 -12.19 13.15
N PHE A 107 6.33 -12.81 12.08
CA PHE A 107 5.86 -12.52 10.73
C PHE A 107 4.37 -12.84 10.58
N THR A 108 3.95 -14.03 11.01
CA THR A 108 2.54 -14.46 11.00
C THR A 108 1.68 -13.51 11.85
N ARG A 109 2.16 -13.13 13.03
CA ARG A 109 1.45 -12.19 13.91
C ARG A 109 1.26 -10.82 13.25
N ALA A 110 2.27 -10.30 12.57
CA ALA A 110 2.14 -9.05 11.81
C ALA A 110 1.17 -9.19 10.64
N ALA A 111 1.17 -10.33 9.94
CA ALA A 111 0.23 -10.63 8.88
C ALA A 111 -1.23 -10.69 9.38
N GLU A 112 -1.47 -11.33 10.54
CA GLU A 112 -2.80 -11.36 11.18
C GLU A 112 -3.33 -9.95 11.51
N ILE A 113 -2.44 -9.06 11.99
CA ILE A 113 -2.84 -7.70 12.35
C ILE A 113 -3.19 -6.86 11.11
N VAL A 114 -2.48 -7.04 10.01
CA VAL A 114 -2.72 -6.28 8.77
C VAL A 114 -3.79 -6.91 7.89
N ALA A 115 -4.17 -8.16 8.15
CA ALA A 115 -5.19 -8.85 7.37
C ALA A 115 -6.52 -8.07 7.39
N GLY A 116 -7.05 -7.75 6.19
CA GLY A 116 -8.26 -6.96 6.05
C GLY A 116 -8.10 -5.46 6.34
N TYR A 117 -6.88 -4.96 6.53
CA TYR A 117 -6.65 -3.53 6.71
C TYR A 117 -7.06 -2.75 5.45
N VAL A 118 -7.92 -1.76 5.62
CA VAL A 118 -8.40 -0.90 4.54
C VAL A 118 -7.75 0.47 4.64
N LEU A 119 -6.91 0.80 3.68
CA LEU A 119 -6.29 2.12 3.57
C LEU A 119 -7.22 3.05 2.78
N GLN A 120 -7.68 4.12 3.41
CA GLN A 120 -8.55 5.10 2.76
C GLN A 120 -7.73 6.06 1.87
N PRO A 121 -8.35 6.67 0.85
CA PRO A 121 -7.69 7.70 0.04
C PRO A 121 -7.09 8.81 0.90
N ASN A 122 -5.83 9.16 0.64
CA ASN A 122 -5.03 10.13 1.40
C ASN A 122 -4.71 9.75 2.85
N GLN A 123 -5.03 8.55 3.28
CA GLN A 123 -4.57 8.03 4.55
C GLN A 123 -3.13 7.54 4.41
N VAL A 124 -2.33 7.73 5.44
CA VAL A 124 -0.96 7.23 5.51
C VAL A 124 -0.94 5.96 6.35
N PHE A 125 -0.47 4.88 5.77
CA PHE A 125 -0.12 3.68 6.51
C PHE A 125 1.22 3.88 7.23
N SER A 126 1.31 3.43 8.48
CA SER A 126 2.53 3.43 9.29
C SER A 126 2.70 2.07 9.97
N MET A 127 3.75 1.35 9.64
CA MET A 127 4.02 0.03 10.22
C MET A 127 4.08 0.08 11.75
N ASN A 128 4.64 1.14 12.32
CA ASN A 128 4.71 1.31 13.78
C ASN A 128 3.36 1.63 14.42
N ASN A 129 2.49 2.40 13.76
CA ASN A 129 1.21 2.81 14.33
C ASN A 129 0.12 1.76 14.08
N ASP A 130 0.08 1.17 12.89
CA ASP A 130 -1.02 0.29 12.47
C ASP A 130 -0.78 -1.16 12.89
N ILE A 131 0.48 -1.64 12.85
CA ILE A 131 0.85 -3.00 13.24
C ILE A 131 1.55 -3.03 14.60
N GLY A 132 2.49 -2.11 14.87
CA GLY A 132 3.23 -2.02 16.11
C GLY A 132 2.39 -1.60 17.33
N PRO A 133 3.00 -1.44 18.50
CA PRO A 133 4.40 -1.75 18.81
C PRO A 133 4.70 -3.26 18.66
N PHE A 134 5.95 -3.56 18.26
CA PHE A 134 6.37 -4.97 18.03
C PHE A 134 6.87 -5.60 19.34
N ASP A 135 6.00 -5.65 20.33
CA ASP A 135 6.31 -6.14 21.67
C ASP A 135 5.28 -7.16 22.19
N ALA A 136 5.47 -7.65 23.40
CA ALA A 136 4.62 -8.66 24.02
C ALA A 136 3.17 -8.19 24.21
N SER A 137 2.90 -6.88 24.34
CA SER A 137 1.55 -6.35 24.52
C SER A 137 0.67 -6.56 23.26
N ARG A 138 1.31 -6.64 22.09
CA ARG A 138 0.68 -6.94 20.80
C ARG A 138 0.81 -8.41 20.40
N GLY A 139 1.34 -9.25 21.30
CA GLY A 139 1.51 -10.68 21.09
C GLY A 139 2.78 -11.08 20.34
N PHE A 140 3.74 -10.14 20.12
CA PHE A 140 5.03 -10.50 19.54
C PHE A 140 5.92 -11.21 20.56
N ARG A 141 6.80 -12.07 20.07
CA ARG A 141 7.72 -12.90 20.85
C ARG A 141 9.17 -12.60 20.51
N GLU A 142 10.05 -13.16 21.28
CA GLU A 142 11.48 -13.10 20.99
C GLU A 142 11.79 -13.82 19.67
N GLY A 143 12.58 -13.18 18.84
CA GLY A 143 13.04 -13.70 17.55
C GLY A 143 14.40 -13.11 17.18
N ALA A 144 14.94 -13.49 16.03
CA ALA A 144 16.21 -12.97 15.55
C ALA A 144 16.06 -11.52 15.05
N ILE A 145 16.99 -10.66 15.45
CA ILE A 145 17.08 -9.27 15.03
C ILE A 145 18.48 -8.95 14.49
N TYR A 146 18.58 -7.97 13.58
CA TYR A 146 19.86 -7.50 13.08
C TYR A 146 20.28 -6.21 13.82
N ILE A 147 21.40 -6.28 14.54
CA ILE A 147 21.95 -5.16 15.31
C ILE A 147 23.43 -5.00 14.96
N GLY A 148 23.83 -3.81 14.44
CA GLY A 148 25.23 -3.51 14.19
C GLY A 148 25.94 -4.50 13.25
N GLY A 149 25.22 -5.07 12.28
CA GLY A 149 25.77 -6.08 11.37
C GLY A 149 25.88 -7.49 11.95
N GLN A 150 25.29 -7.74 13.11
CA GLN A 150 25.25 -9.07 13.77
C GLN A 150 23.81 -9.51 14.00
N ILE A 151 23.63 -10.83 14.14
CA ILE A 151 22.36 -11.42 14.50
C ILE A 151 22.30 -11.49 16.03
N GLY A 152 21.31 -10.81 16.61
CA GLY A 152 20.97 -10.88 18.03
C GLY A 152 19.58 -11.47 18.27
N ARG A 153 19.04 -11.31 19.48
CA ARG A 153 17.69 -11.71 19.85
C ARG A 153 16.93 -10.55 20.45
N GLY A 154 15.65 -10.42 20.12
CA GLY A 154 14.78 -9.39 20.69
C GLY A 154 13.31 -9.65 20.34
N VAL A 155 12.41 -9.06 21.10
CA VAL A 155 10.98 -9.16 20.84
C VAL A 155 10.67 -8.47 19.52
N GLY A 156 9.83 -9.10 18.68
CA GLY A 156 9.49 -8.61 17.34
C GLY A 156 10.49 -9.02 16.25
N GLY A 157 11.50 -9.83 16.56
CA GLY A 157 12.43 -10.34 15.54
C GLY A 157 11.69 -11.08 14.42
N GLY A 158 12.00 -10.72 13.15
CA GLY A 158 11.30 -11.23 11.95
C GLY A 158 10.28 -10.26 11.33
N VAL A 159 9.78 -9.26 12.08
CA VAL A 159 8.77 -8.29 11.59
C VAL A 159 9.26 -7.49 10.37
N CYS A 160 10.55 -7.27 10.22
CA CYS A 160 11.11 -6.58 9.05
C CYS A 160 10.81 -7.31 7.71
N LYS A 161 10.56 -8.61 7.74
CA LYS A 161 10.12 -9.36 6.54
C LYS A 161 8.72 -8.91 6.10
N MET A 162 7.81 -8.63 7.05
CA MET A 162 6.50 -8.05 6.75
C MET A 162 6.65 -6.62 6.21
N ALA A 163 7.49 -5.78 6.83
CA ALA A 163 7.77 -4.44 6.32
C ALA A 163 8.32 -4.50 4.89
N THR A 164 9.22 -5.42 4.60
CA THR A 164 9.76 -5.67 3.27
C THR A 164 8.67 -6.07 2.27
N THR A 165 7.78 -6.98 2.65
CA THR A 165 6.65 -7.39 1.81
C THR A 165 5.74 -6.19 1.49
N LEU A 166 5.31 -5.45 2.51
CA LEU A 166 4.43 -4.28 2.36
C LEU A 166 5.09 -3.16 1.55
N TYR A 167 6.39 -2.92 1.74
CA TYR A 167 7.15 -1.95 0.94
C TYR A 167 7.08 -2.27 -0.57
N ASN A 168 7.34 -3.52 -0.94
CA ASN A 168 7.31 -3.92 -2.34
C ASN A 168 5.88 -3.94 -2.90
N VAL A 169 4.87 -4.35 -2.12
CA VAL A 169 3.47 -4.24 -2.52
C VAL A 169 3.07 -2.78 -2.74
N ALA A 170 3.49 -1.86 -1.87
CA ALA A 170 3.21 -0.44 -2.04
C ALA A 170 3.81 0.11 -3.34
N ILE A 171 5.06 -0.24 -3.66
CA ILE A 171 5.70 0.15 -4.94
C ILE A 171 4.94 -0.44 -6.14
N LEU A 172 4.60 -1.73 -6.11
CA LEU A 172 3.87 -2.39 -7.19
C LEU A 172 2.46 -1.81 -7.38
N SER A 173 1.91 -1.20 -6.34
CA SER A 173 0.60 -0.54 -6.34
C SER A 173 0.68 0.97 -6.63
N ASP A 174 1.86 1.47 -7.04
CA ASP A 174 2.12 2.90 -7.31
C ASP A 174 1.79 3.83 -6.13
N LEU A 175 1.94 3.33 -4.90
CA LEU A 175 1.76 4.13 -3.70
C LEU A 175 3.05 4.90 -3.35
N PRO A 176 2.98 6.18 -2.97
CA PRO A 176 4.15 6.97 -2.62
C PRO A 176 4.79 6.46 -1.32
N ILE A 177 6.08 6.15 -1.35
CA ILE A 177 6.83 5.76 -0.16
C ILE A 177 7.27 7.01 0.60
N LEU A 178 6.68 7.23 1.76
CA LEU A 178 6.93 8.40 2.62
C LEU A 178 8.08 8.18 3.60
N ALA A 179 8.30 6.95 4.05
CA ALA A 179 9.42 6.58 4.90
C ALA A 179 9.82 5.12 4.64
N ARG A 180 11.10 4.90 4.45
CA ARG A 180 11.71 3.56 4.35
C ARG A 180 13.16 3.62 4.78
N ARG A 181 13.63 2.61 5.50
CA ARG A 181 15.04 2.43 5.80
C ARG A 181 15.45 1.01 5.41
N ASN A 182 16.62 0.87 4.79
CA ASN A 182 17.23 -0.44 4.54
C ASN A 182 17.91 -0.97 5.83
N HIS A 183 18.15 -2.29 5.86
CA HIS A 183 18.97 -2.88 6.92
C HIS A 183 20.43 -2.40 6.82
N SER A 184 21.15 -2.50 7.93
CA SER A 184 22.58 -2.15 8.00
C SER A 184 23.49 -3.18 7.30
N MET A 185 22.91 -4.30 6.84
CA MET A 185 23.57 -5.36 6.11
C MET A 185 22.64 -5.93 5.04
N LEU A 186 23.19 -6.65 4.07
CA LEU A 186 22.38 -7.37 3.09
C LEU A 186 21.58 -8.48 3.79
N VAL A 187 20.29 -8.53 3.50
CA VAL A 187 19.41 -9.59 4.00
C VAL A 187 19.26 -10.69 2.96
N PRO A 188 19.18 -11.98 3.38
CA PRO A 188 19.22 -13.10 2.44
C PRO A 188 17.88 -13.37 1.73
N TYR A 189 16.79 -12.69 2.10
CA TYR A 189 15.43 -13.04 1.69
C TYR A 189 14.86 -12.15 0.57
N VAL A 190 15.56 -11.07 0.16
CA VAL A 190 15.21 -10.21 -0.99
C VAL A 190 16.46 -9.64 -1.63
N ASN A 191 16.31 -9.11 -2.85
CA ASN A 191 17.40 -8.43 -3.55
C ASN A 191 17.77 -7.10 -2.87
N PRO A 192 19.01 -6.64 -3.03
CA PRO A 192 19.44 -5.33 -2.56
C PRO A 192 18.49 -4.21 -3.02
N GLY A 193 18.07 -3.36 -2.10
CA GLY A 193 17.14 -2.26 -2.38
C GLY A 193 15.66 -2.62 -2.20
N GLN A 194 15.31 -3.89 -2.10
CA GLN A 194 13.94 -4.34 -1.87
C GLN A 194 13.58 -4.50 -0.39
N ASP A 195 14.54 -4.40 0.51
CA ASP A 195 14.31 -4.58 1.95
C ASP A 195 13.78 -3.31 2.63
N ALA A 196 13.03 -3.50 3.71
CA ALA A 196 12.63 -2.44 4.62
C ALA A 196 12.79 -2.91 6.07
N THR A 197 13.41 -2.07 6.91
CA THR A 197 13.58 -2.34 8.34
C THR A 197 12.71 -1.41 9.19
N VAL A 198 12.17 -1.95 10.26
CA VAL A 198 11.35 -1.24 11.24
C VAL A 198 11.80 -1.57 12.67
N SER A 199 11.52 -0.66 13.59
CA SER A 199 11.75 -0.88 15.02
C SER A 199 10.72 -0.10 15.83
N SER A 200 10.24 -0.66 16.94
CA SER A 200 9.25 -0.01 17.81
C SER A 200 9.70 1.39 18.23
N GLY A 201 8.89 2.39 17.86
CA GLY A 201 9.15 3.81 18.20
C GLY A 201 10.36 4.43 17.49
N GLY A 202 10.98 3.76 16.53
CA GLY A 202 12.16 4.22 15.81
C GLY A 202 11.96 4.21 14.29
N LEU A 203 12.65 3.28 13.59
CA LEU A 203 12.55 3.14 12.14
C LEU A 203 11.15 2.71 11.74
N ASP A 204 10.60 3.32 10.69
CA ASP A 204 9.25 3.06 10.21
C ASP A 204 9.20 2.86 8.70
N LEU A 205 8.20 2.14 8.23
CA LEU A 205 7.74 2.11 6.87
C LEU A 205 6.43 2.89 6.79
N LYS A 206 6.39 3.89 5.89
CA LYS A 206 5.18 4.70 5.63
C LYS A 206 4.94 4.84 4.14
N PHE A 207 3.68 4.74 3.73
CA PHE A 207 3.22 4.99 2.38
C PHE A 207 1.77 5.45 2.35
#